data_4d106e315b3f8724d28a6d1f76df23a2
#
_entry.id   4d106e315b3f8724d28a6d1f76df23a2
#
_cell.length_a   1.000
_cell.length_b   1.000
_cell.length_c   1.000
_cell.angle_alpha   90.00
_cell.angle_beta   90.00
_cell.angle_gamma   90.00
#
_symmetry.space_group_name_H-M   'P 1'
#
loop_
_entity.id
_entity.type
_entity.pdbx_description
1 polymer ?
#
loop_
_entity_poly.entity_id
_entity_poly.type
_entity_poly.pdbx_seq_one_letter_code
_entity_poly.pdbx_strand_id
1 'polypeptide(L)'
;DNWIAPHPGTDAAVAQAMTHVILQEYYQDEPNETFIKYAKQYTDMPFIIMLDEDDNGYKAGRFLRASDLGMDSENNEWKPVILDQLSQSYVVPNGTMGQRWEEGKQWNLKLETDDGTPIDPAMTMVDSTYALETMQFPYFDSDGDGIFERPIPTQTIQLADGSSVKVTTVYDLMASQYGIKRFNHELEAQSYDDADSKYT
;
A
#
# COMPACT_ATOMS: atom_id res chain seq x y z
N ASP A 1 30.87 15.37 -2.75
CA ASP A 1 30.32 14.34 -1.87
C ASP A 1 29.90 14.99 -0.55
N ASN A 2 28.67 14.80 -0.13
CA ASN A 2 28.15 15.30 1.14
C ASN A 2 28.17 14.17 2.17
N TRP A 3 28.63 14.50 3.37
CA TRP A 3 28.57 13.60 4.51
C TRP A 3 27.40 13.98 5.40
N ILE A 4 26.49 13.03 5.62
CA ILE A 4 25.32 13.20 6.50
C ILE A 4 25.59 12.43 7.78
N ALA A 5 25.60 13.13 8.92
CA ALA A 5 25.77 12.55 10.24
C ALA A 5 24.44 12.62 11.00
N PRO A 6 23.62 11.58 10.97
CA PRO A 6 22.39 11.56 11.75
C PRO A 6 22.70 11.55 13.25
N HIS A 7 21.79 12.10 14.05
CA HIS A 7 21.88 11.93 15.50
C HIS A 7 21.74 10.44 15.88
N PRO A 8 22.38 9.97 16.95
CA PRO A 8 22.22 8.59 17.39
C PRO A 8 20.74 8.22 17.56
N GLY A 9 20.32 7.13 16.90
CA GLY A 9 18.94 6.64 16.94
C GLY A 9 18.00 7.23 15.89
N THR A 10 18.47 8.12 14.99
CA THR A 10 17.64 8.73 13.93
C THR A 10 17.94 8.20 12.53
N ASP A 11 18.62 7.08 12.39
CA ASP A 11 18.92 6.47 11.08
C ASP A 11 17.65 6.15 10.29
N ALA A 12 16.60 5.71 10.97
CA ALA A 12 15.30 5.43 10.36
C ALA A 12 14.68 6.69 9.73
N ALA A 13 14.80 7.86 10.37
CA ALA A 13 14.31 9.12 9.83
C ALA A 13 15.02 9.50 8.52
N VAL A 14 16.36 9.29 8.44
CA VAL A 14 17.11 9.50 7.20
C VAL A 14 16.64 8.55 6.10
N ALA A 15 16.40 7.27 6.42
CA ALA A 15 15.90 6.29 5.46
C ALA A 15 14.49 6.65 4.96
N GLN A 16 13.62 7.13 5.84
CA GLN A 16 12.27 7.59 5.50
C GLN A 16 12.30 8.85 4.62
N ALA A 17 13.19 9.81 4.92
CA ALA A 17 13.38 10.99 4.09
C ALA A 17 13.86 10.62 2.67
N MET A 18 14.81 9.68 2.55
CA MET A 18 15.22 9.15 1.24
C MET A 18 14.06 8.47 0.50
N THR A 19 13.25 7.70 1.20
CA THR A 19 12.07 7.04 0.63
C THR A 19 11.05 8.07 0.16
N HIS A 20 10.81 9.14 0.94
CA HIS A 20 9.95 10.25 0.53
C HIS A 20 10.41 10.85 -0.81
N VAL A 21 11.70 11.21 -0.92
CA VAL A 21 12.27 11.76 -2.16
C VAL A 21 12.10 10.81 -3.34
N ILE A 22 12.39 9.51 -3.15
CA ILE A 22 12.24 8.50 -4.20
C ILE A 22 10.79 8.39 -4.67
N LEU A 23 9.85 8.32 -3.74
CA LEU A 23 8.43 8.19 -4.08
C LEU A 23 7.89 9.46 -4.72
N GLN A 24 8.29 10.65 -4.26
CA GLN A 24 7.85 11.91 -4.83
C GLN A 24 8.43 12.11 -6.23
N GLU A 25 9.74 12.04 -6.38
CA GLU A 25 10.41 12.40 -7.63
C GLU A 25 10.33 11.31 -8.70
N TYR A 26 10.52 10.03 -8.33
CA TYR A 26 10.66 8.93 -9.31
C TYR A 26 9.39 8.09 -9.50
N TYR A 27 8.35 8.37 -8.73
CA TYR A 27 7.05 7.71 -8.92
C TYR A 27 5.94 8.72 -9.19
N GLN A 28 5.81 9.77 -8.35
CA GLN A 28 4.70 10.72 -8.48
C GLN A 28 4.96 11.78 -9.56
N ASP A 29 6.11 12.45 -9.54
CA ASP A 29 6.42 13.57 -10.43
C ASP A 29 6.94 13.10 -11.79
N GLU A 30 7.89 12.18 -11.79
CA GLU A 30 8.49 11.60 -13.00
C GLU A 30 8.47 10.06 -12.92
N PRO A 31 7.34 9.39 -13.27
CA PRO A 31 7.21 7.94 -13.17
C PRO A 31 8.32 7.19 -13.90
N ASN A 32 9.05 6.34 -13.18
CA ASN A 32 10.11 5.51 -13.72
C ASN A 32 9.60 4.09 -13.95
N GLU A 33 9.50 3.66 -15.21
CA GLU A 33 8.98 2.34 -15.58
C GLU A 33 9.75 1.18 -14.93
N THR A 34 11.07 1.30 -14.80
CA THR A 34 11.89 0.25 -14.18
C THR A 34 11.57 0.12 -12.70
N PHE A 35 11.43 1.25 -11.99
CA PHE A 35 11.03 1.26 -10.59
C PHE A 35 9.63 0.69 -10.40
N ILE A 36 8.66 1.12 -11.22
CA ILE A 36 7.27 0.64 -11.15
C ILE A 36 7.20 -0.87 -11.38
N LYS A 37 7.87 -1.37 -12.43
CA LYS A 37 7.92 -2.81 -12.71
C LYS A 37 8.57 -3.61 -11.58
N TYR A 38 9.65 -3.09 -11.02
CA TYR A 38 10.30 -3.71 -9.86
C TYR A 38 9.36 -3.73 -8.65
N ALA A 39 8.72 -2.61 -8.34
CA ALA A 39 7.81 -2.48 -7.21
C ALA A 39 6.60 -3.43 -7.33
N LYS A 40 6.00 -3.54 -8.52
CA LYS A 40 4.87 -4.45 -8.79
C LYS A 40 5.21 -5.92 -8.56
N GLN A 41 6.45 -6.32 -8.79
CA GLN A 41 6.87 -7.73 -8.73
C GLN A 41 7.58 -8.09 -7.42
N TYR A 42 8.36 -7.18 -6.84
CA TYR A 42 9.29 -7.53 -5.75
C TYR A 42 8.97 -6.86 -4.41
N THR A 43 7.85 -6.14 -4.34
CA THR A 43 7.39 -5.51 -3.10
C THR A 43 5.92 -5.84 -2.84
N ASP A 44 5.46 -5.51 -1.63
CA ASP A 44 4.06 -5.64 -1.24
C ASP A 44 3.20 -4.41 -1.61
N MET A 45 3.81 -3.40 -2.22
CA MET A 45 3.13 -2.13 -2.55
C MET A 45 1.78 -2.28 -3.29
N PRO A 46 1.61 -3.20 -4.26
CA PRO A 46 0.33 -3.36 -4.96
C PRO A 46 -0.71 -4.20 -4.20
N PHE A 47 -0.37 -4.82 -3.09
CA PHE A 47 -1.32 -5.63 -2.34
C PHE A 47 -2.39 -4.76 -1.65
N ILE A 48 -3.56 -5.36 -1.54
CA ILE A 48 -4.75 -4.69 -1.00
C ILE A 48 -4.82 -4.86 0.51
N ILE A 49 -5.07 -3.75 1.19
CA ILE A 49 -5.30 -3.66 2.64
C ILE A 49 -6.77 -3.32 2.87
N MET A 50 -7.41 -4.04 3.78
CA MET A 50 -8.71 -3.69 4.33
C MET A 50 -8.53 -2.57 5.36
N LEU A 51 -9.48 -1.66 5.42
CA LEU A 51 -9.45 -0.55 6.38
C LEU A 51 -10.45 -0.81 7.51
N ASP A 52 -10.00 -0.58 8.71
CA ASP A 52 -10.84 -0.63 9.91
C ASP A 52 -11.40 0.77 10.20
N GLU A 53 -12.73 0.89 10.32
CA GLU A 53 -13.40 2.14 10.64
C GLU A 53 -13.12 2.54 12.11
N ASP A 54 -12.86 3.81 12.36
CA ASP A 54 -12.65 4.40 13.67
C ASP A 54 -13.46 5.71 13.77
N ASP A 55 -13.61 6.25 14.98
CA ASP A 55 -14.44 7.42 15.29
C ASP A 55 -14.14 8.65 14.41
N ASN A 56 -12.90 8.82 13.97
CA ASN A 56 -12.44 9.96 13.17
C ASN A 56 -11.93 9.59 11.77
N GLY A 57 -12.23 8.41 11.27
CA GLY A 57 -11.79 7.96 9.94
C GLY A 57 -11.44 6.49 9.90
N TYR A 58 -10.32 6.16 9.28
CA TYR A 58 -9.93 4.76 9.07
C TYR A 58 -8.51 4.50 9.60
N LYS A 59 -8.27 3.25 9.98
CA LYS A 59 -6.95 2.71 10.32
C LYS A 59 -6.60 1.56 9.37
N ALA A 60 -5.30 1.31 9.21
CA ALA A 60 -4.85 0.15 8.44
C ALA A 60 -5.21 -1.15 9.18
N GLY A 61 -5.98 -1.98 8.51
CA GLY A 61 -6.30 -3.33 8.95
C GLY A 61 -5.32 -4.35 8.38
N ARG A 62 -5.83 -5.51 7.97
CA ARG A 62 -5.04 -6.61 7.42
C ARG A 62 -5.09 -6.65 5.89
N PHE A 63 -4.22 -7.43 5.29
CA PHE A 63 -4.30 -7.75 3.87
C PHE A 63 -5.64 -8.40 3.52
N LEU A 64 -6.24 -7.95 2.42
CA LEU A 64 -7.36 -8.64 1.78
C LEU A 64 -6.84 -9.95 1.17
N ARG A 65 -7.56 -11.04 1.42
CA ARG A 65 -7.15 -12.39 1.02
C ARG A 65 -8.18 -13.02 0.08
N ALA A 66 -7.76 -14.00 -0.67
CA ALA A 66 -8.62 -14.76 -1.57
C ALA A 66 -9.86 -15.32 -0.86
N SER A 67 -9.70 -15.81 0.38
CA SER A 67 -10.80 -16.30 1.22
C SER A 67 -11.87 -15.23 1.53
N ASP A 68 -11.47 -13.98 1.70
CA ASP A 68 -12.41 -12.88 1.97
C ASP A 68 -13.33 -12.59 0.78
N LEU A 69 -12.85 -12.87 -0.43
CA LEU A 69 -13.59 -12.72 -1.68
C LEU A 69 -14.30 -14.01 -2.13
N GLY A 70 -14.23 -15.08 -1.32
CA GLY A 70 -14.84 -16.37 -1.67
C GLY A 70 -14.14 -17.10 -2.83
N MET A 71 -12.89 -16.77 -3.11
CA MET A 71 -12.13 -17.48 -4.13
C MET A 71 -11.80 -18.89 -3.64
N ASP A 72 -12.26 -19.90 -4.37
CA ASP A 72 -12.05 -21.30 -4.03
C ASP A 72 -10.66 -21.74 -4.53
N SER A 73 -9.70 -21.80 -3.65
CA SER A 73 -8.36 -22.33 -3.92
C SER A 73 -7.72 -22.85 -2.64
N GLU A 74 -6.78 -23.79 -2.79
CA GLU A 74 -5.99 -24.29 -1.65
C GLU A 74 -5.26 -23.12 -0.95
N ASN A 75 -5.23 -23.14 0.38
CA ASN A 75 -4.58 -22.11 1.21
C ASN A 75 -5.02 -20.67 0.90
N ASN A 76 -6.28 -20.46 0.51
CA ASN A 76 -6.81 -19.16 0.13
C ASN A 76 -6.74 -18.10 1.25
N GLU A 77 -6.72 -18.51 2.50
CA GLU A 77 -6.53 -17.66 3.68
C GLU A 77 -5.10 -17.08 3.81
N TRP A 78 -4.16 -17.58 3.00
CA TRP A 78 -2.78 -17.09 2.95
C TRP A 78 -2.41 -16.42 1.62
N LYS A 79 -3.38 -16.26 0.73
CA LYS A 79 -3.18 -15.65 -0.59
C LYS A 79 -3.67 -14.20 -0.62
N PRO A 80 -2.79 -13.21 -0.44
CA PRO A 80 -3.16 -11.82 -0.60
C PRO A 80 -3.50 -11.52 -2.06
N VAL A 81 -4.37 -10.54 -2.29
CA VAL A 81 -4.85 -10.17 -3.62
C VAL A 81 -4.34 -8.80 -4.05
N ILE A 82 -4.33 -8.60 -5.34
CA ILE A 82 -4.09 -7.31 -5.98
C ILE A 82 -5.29 -6.91 -6.85
N LEU A 83 -5.39 -5.63 -7.20
CA LEU A 83 -6.27 -5.17 -8.27
C LEU A 83 -5.51 -5.25 -9.58
N ASP A 84 -5.98 -6.07 -10.52
CA ASP A 84 -5.39 -6.18 -11.85
C ASP A 84 -5.95 -5.09 -12.78
N GLN A 85 -5.08 -4.25 -13.35
CA GLN A 85 -5.48 -3.18 -14.27
C GLN A 85 -5.99 -3.71 -15.63
N LEU A 86 -5.56 -4.90 -16.04
CA LEU A 86 -5.99 -5.48 -17.31
C LEU A 86 -7.42 -6.00 -17.26
N SER A 87 -7.77 -6.70 -16.19
CA SER A 87 -9.11 -7.28 -16.02
C SER A 87 -10.07 -6.42 -15.16
N GLN A 88 -9.56 -5.38 -14.50
CA GLN A 88 -10.28 -4.56 -13.52
C GLN A 88 -10.89 -5.41 -12.40
N SER A 89 -10.21 -6.49 -12.02
CA SER A 89 -10.67 -7.47 -11.03
C SER A 89 -9.61 -7.69 -9.95
N TYR A 90 -10.07 -8.13 -8.79
CA TYR A 90 -9.18 -8.60 -7.73
C TYR A 90 -8.72 -10.02 -8.06
N VAL A 91 -7.42 -10.24 -8.11
CA VAL A 91 -6.82 -11.53 -8.48
C VAL A 91 -5.69 -11.91 -7.51
N VAL A 92 -5.34 -13.18 -7.48
CA VAL A 92 -4.19 -13.70 -6.73
C VAL A 92 -3.00 -13.80 -7.68
N PRO A 93 -1.92 -13.07 -7.46
CA PRO A 93 -0.68 -13.25 -8.22
C PRO A 93 -0.07 -14.63 -7.94
N ASN A 94 0.50 -15.24 -8.97
CA ASN A 94 1.24 -16.49 -8.84
C ASN A 94 2.50 -16.30 -7.98
N GLY A 95 2.79 -17.24 -7.09
CA GLY A 95 3.94 -17.21 -6.20
C GLY A 95 3.71 -16.41 -4.90
N THR A 96 2.47 -16.19 -4.49
CA THR A 96 2.14 -15.63 -3.17
C THR A 96 2.48 -16.60 -2.03
N MET A 97 2.44 -16.11 -0.80
CA MET A 97 2.80 -16.90 0.38
C MET A 97 1.97 -18.19 0.52
N GLY A 98 0.67 -18.18 0.17
CA GLY A 98 -0.20 -19.34 0.23
C GLY A 98 0.27 -20.50 -0.66
N GLN A 99 0.88 -20.19 -1.80
CA GLN A 99 1.39 -21.20 -2.73
C GLN A 99 2.67 -21.90 -2.27
N ARG A 100 3.32 -21.41 -1.22
CA ARG A 100 4.51 -22.06 -0.63
C ARG A 100 4.26 -23.49 -0.19
N TRP A 101 3.06 -23.79 0.25
CA TRP A 101 2.69 -25.11 0.78
C TRP A 101 2.00 -25.99 -0.24
N GLU A 102 1.78 -25.52 -1.47
CA GLU A 102 1.21 -26.30 -2.55
C GLU A 102 2.28 -27.15 -3.25
N GLU A 103 1.93 -28.35 -3.64
CA GLU A 103 2.89 -29.25 -4.33
C GLU A 103 3.37 -28.68 -5.65
N GLY A 104 4.69 -28.61 -5.84
CA GLY A 104 5.32 -28.06 -7.05
C GLY A 104 5.29 -26.54 -7.18
N LYS A 105 4.73 -25.84 -6.20
CA LYS A 105 4.68 -24.37 -6.17
C LYS A 105 5.83 -23.77 -5.37
N GLN A 106 6.07 -22.49 -5.59
CA GLN A 106 7.11 -21.73 -4.88
C GLN A 106 6.58 -20.37 -4.48
N TRP A 107 7.05 -19.87 -3.34
CA TRP A 107 6.88 -18.48 -2.97
C TRP A 107 7.89 -17.63 -3.75
N ASN A 108 7.49 -17.16 -4.92
CA ASN A 108 8.26 -16.29 -5.77
C ASN A 108 7.30 -15.53 -6.69
N LEU A 109 6.91 -14.33 -6.30
CA LEU A 109 5.87 -13.54 -6.93
C LEU A 109 6.16 -13.34 -8.43
N LYS A 110 5.15 -13.56 -9.24
CA LYS A 110 5.18 -13.37 -10.70
C LYS A 110 4.03 -12.45 -11.12
N LEU A 111 4.21 -11.76 -12.24
CA LEU A 111 3.17 -10.93 -12.86
C LEU A 111 2.25 -11.77 -13.76
N GLU A 112 1.71 -12.83 -13.19
CA GLU A 112 0.74 -13.75 -13.80
C GLU A 112 -0.13 -14.38 -12.72
N THR A 113 -1.31 -14.85 -13.06
CA THR A 113 -2.13 -15.70 -12.18
C THR A 113 -1.60 -17.14 -12.17
N ASP A 114 -2.18 -18.00 -11.35
CA ASP A 114 -1.75 -19.40 -11.19
C ASP A 114 -1.86 -20.24 -12.50
N ASP A 115 -2.78 -19.89 -13.38
CA ASP A 115 -2.94 -20.48 -14.71
C ASP A 115 -2.04 -19.86 -15.79
N GLY A 116 -1.16 -18.92 -15.43
CA GLY A 116 -0.24 -18.24 -16.34
C GLY A 116 -0.83 -17.06 -17.10
N THR A 117 -2.03 -16.60 -16.75
CA THR A 117 -2.60 -15.39 -17.35
C THR A 117 -1.82 -14.16 -16.88
N PRO A 118 -1.27 -13.33 -17.78
CA PRO A 118 -0.55 -12.11 -17.41
C PRO A 118 -1.45 -11.13 -16.65
N ILE A 119 -0.88 -10.46 -15.63
CA ILE A 119 -1.54 -9.42 -14.85
C ILE A 119 -0.70 -8.15 -14.81
N ASP A 120 -1.36 -7.02 -14.60
CA ASP A 120 -0.72 -5.73 -14.31
C ASP A 120 -1.26 -5.16 -12.99
N PRO A 121 -0.58 -5.41 -11.86
CA PRO A 121 -1.04 -4.92 -10.56
C PRO A 121 -1.17 -3.39 -10.53
N ALA A 122 -2.31 -2.89 -10.07
CA ALA A 122 -2.46 -1.49 -9.73
C ALA A 122 -1.57 -1.14 -8.51
N MET A 123 -0.77 -0.10 -8.65
CA MET A 123 0.02 0.41 -7.50
C MET A 123 -0.83 1.25 -6.57
N THR A 124 -1.82 1.94 -7.11
CA THR A 124 -2.66 2.90 -6.39
C THR A 124 -4.14 2.70 -6.75
N MET A 125 -5.05 3.01 -5.81
CA MET A 125 -6.48 3.04 -6.10
C MET A 125 -6.87 4.19 -7.04
N VAL A 126 -6.01 5.17 -7.26
CA VAL A 126 -6.24 6.27 -8.23
C VAL A 126 -6.37 5.74 -9.66
N ASP A 127 -5.80 4.57 -9.97
CA ASP A 127 -5.93 3.90 -11.26
C ASP A 127 -7.33 3.30 -11.52
N SER A 128 -8.26 3.47 -10.58
CA SER A 128 -9.62 2.92 -10.62
C SER A 128 -10.65 3.95 -10.13
N THR A 129 -11.91 3.54 -9.98
CA THR A 129 -12.92 4.39 -9.31
C THR A 129 -12.65 4.39 -7.80
N TYR A 130 -12.36 5.55 -7.23
CA TYR A 130 -12.02 5.71 -5.83
C TYR A 130 -12.75 6.86 -5.15
N ALA A 131 -12.79 6.82 -3.82
CA ALA A 131 -13.15 7.95 -2.96
C ALA A 131 -11.93 8.31 -2.09
N LEU A 132 -11.81 9.57 -1.70
CA LEU A 132 -10.84 9.98 -0.68
C LEU A 132 -11.47 9.86 0.70
N GLU A 133 -10.76 9.16 1.58
CA GLU A 133 -11.14 8.99 2.98
C GLU A 133 -10.03 9.50 3.88
N THR A 134 -10.38 9.84 5.13
CA THR A 134 -9.41 10.24 6.14
C THR A 134 -8.78 9.01 6.79
N MET A 135 -7.46 8.90 6.66
CA MET A 135 -6.68 7.85 7.29
C MET A 135 -5.92 8.38 8.49
N GLN A 136 -5.98 7.68 9.60
CA GLN A 136 -5.26 7.98 10.83
C GLN A 136 -3.95 7.20 10.89
N PHE A 137 -2.85 7.93 11.08
CA PHE A 137 -1.52 7.36 11.26
C PHE A 137 -0.99 7.69 12.64
N PRO A 138 -0.53 6.69 13.40
CA PRO A 138 0.18 6.96 14.64
C PRO A 138 1.57 7.52 14.36
N TYR A 139 2.03 8.41 15.21
CA TYR A 139 3.42 8.84 15.26
C TYR A 139 3.92 8.86 16.71
N PHE A 140 5.22 8.74 16.88
CA PHE A 140 5.84 8.81 18.20
C PHE A 140 6.17 10.27 18.51
N ASP A 141 5.48 10.83 19.48
CA ASP A 141 5.85 12.08 20.12
C ASP A 141 6.41 11.82 21.53
N SER A 142 6.64 12.89 22.30
CA SER A 142 7.15 12.78 23.67
C SER A 142 6.23 11.99 24.59
N ASP A 143 4.93 11.97 24.30
CA ASP A 143 3.90 11.30 25.09
C ASP A 143 3.50 9.94 24.50
N GLY A 144 3.93 9.64 23.24
CA GLY A 144 3.83 8.33 22.60
C GLY A 144 2.47 7.97 22.03
N ASP A 145 1.55 8.93 21.93
CA ASP A 145 0.16 8.71 21.51
C ASP A 145 -0.32 9.64 20.38
N GLY A 146 0.61 10.28 19.68
CA GLY A 146 0.29 11.19 18.57
C GLY A 146 -0.41 10.48 17.42
N ILE A 147 -1.37 11.18 16.81
CA ILE A 147 -2.05 10.76 15.58
C ILE A 147 -2.04 11.94 14.61
N PHE A 148 -1.75 11.64 13.35
CA PHE A 148 -1.95 12.59 12.26
C PHE A 148 -2.86 11.99 11.19
N GLU A 149 -3.54 12.85 10.45
CA GLU A 149 -4.52 12.48 9.45
C GLU A 149 -4.02 12.82 8.05
N ARG A 150 -4.29 11.93 7.08
CA ARG A 150 -3.97 12.12 5.67
C ARG A 150 -5.09 11.58 4.79
N PRO A 151 -5.31 12.16 3.60
CA PRO A 151 -6.24 11.61 2.64
C PRO A 151 -5.66 10.35 2.02
N ILE A 152 -6.52 9.35 1.81
CA ILE A 152 -6.15 8.11 1.15
C ILE A 152 -7.21 7.72 0.11
N PRO A 153 -6.83 7.27 -1.09
CA PRO A 153 -7.78 6.77 -2.06
C PRO A 153 -8.23 5.37 -1.68
N THR A 154 -9.54 5.14 -1.70
CA THR A 154 -10.16 3.89 -1.30
C THR A 154 -11.20 3.42 -2.31
N GLN A 155 -11.44 2.12 -2.36
CA GLN A 155 -12.63 1.52 -2.93
C GLN A 155 -13.46 0.84 -1.85
N THR A 156 -14.78 0.78 -2.06
CA THR A 156 -15.66 -0.08 -1.26
C THR A 156 -15.93 -1.35 -2.04
N ILE A 157 -15.63 -2.49 -1.42
CA ILE A 157 -15.86 -3.81 -2.02
C ILE A 157 -16.79 -4.65 -1.17
N GLN A 158 -17.40 -5.66 -1.80
CA GLN A 158 -18.24 -6.64 -1.13
C GLN A 158 -17.43 -7.90 -0.84
N LEU A 159 -17.50 -8.39 0.41
CA LEU A 159 -16.88 -9.64 0.82
C LEU A 159 -17.81 -10.83 0.59
N ALA A 160 -17.27 -12.04 0.65
CA ALA A 160 -18.02 -13.29 0.44
C ALA A 160 -19.16 -13.50 1.44
N ASP A 161 -19.04 -12.93 2.65
CA ASP A 161 -20.07 -12.98 3.69
C ASP A 161 -21.21 -11.97 3.49
N GLY A 162 -21.13 -11.14 2.42
CA GLY A 162 -22.10 -10.10 2.09
C GLY A 162 -21.85 -8.76 2.78
N SER A 163 -20.86 -8.65 3.66
CA SER A 163 -20.44 -7.38 4.24
C SER A 163 -19.67 -6.52 3.23
N SER A 164 -19.58 -5.22 3.50
CA SER A 164 -18.79 -4.29 2.69
C SER A 164 -17.62 -3.76 3.51
N VAL A 165 -16.49 -3.57 2.87
CA VAL A 165 -15.29 -3.01 3.49
C VAL A 165 -14.61 -2.01 2.54
N LYS A 166 -14.00 -0.97 3.11
CA LYS A 166 -13.11 -0.10 2.34
C LYS A 166 -11.73 -0.71 2.26
N VAL A 167 -11.13 -0.57 1.08
CA VAL A 167 -9.79 -1.11 0.79
C VAL A 167 -8.92 -0.05 0.11
N THR A 168 -7.64 -0.21 0.28
CA THR A 168 -6.60 0.60 -0.38
C THR A 168 -5.39 -0.26 -0.70
N THR A 169 -4.36 0.29 -1.34
CA THR A 169 -3.09 -0.42 -1.56
C THR A 169 -2.09 -0.14 -0.44
N VAL A 170 -1.11 -1.01 -0.27
CA VAL A 170 0.04 -0.74 0.62
C VAL A 170 0.78 0.52 0.16
N TYR A 171 0.94 0.71 -1.17
CA TYR A 171 1.56 1.93 -1.70
C TYR A 171 0.80 3.20 -1.28
N ASP A 172 -0.52 3.21 -1.37
CA ASP A 172 -1.33 4.38 -1.00
C ASP A 172 -1.20 4.72 0.49
N LEU A 173 -1.16 3.69 1.36
CA LEU A 173 -0.88 3.86 2.79
C LEU A 173 0.50 4.48 3.02
N MET A 174 1.52 3.91 2.38
CA MET A 174 2.90 4.37 2.52
C MET A 174 3.07 5.79 1.99
N ALA A 175 2.54 6.08 0.80
CA ALA A 175 2.62 7.41 0.19
C ALA A 175 1.95 8.49 1.06
N SER A 176 0.77 8.19 1.61
CA SER A 176 0.07 9.10 2.51
C SER A 176 0.82 9.28 3.83
N GLN A 177 1.34 8.20 4.40
CA GLN A 177 2.14 8.24 5.62
C GLN A 177 3.41 9.08 5.44
N TYR A 178 4.11 8.93 4.31
CA TYR A 178 5.32 9.70 4.02
C TYR A 178 5.05 11.12 3.50
N GLY A 179 3.79 11.54 3.44
CA GLY A 179 3.43 12.90 3.06
C GLY A 179 3.62 13.20 1.57
N ILE A 180 3.55 12.18 0.70
CA ILE A 180 3.58 12.38 -0.74
C ILE A 180 2.34 13.16 -1.18
N LYS A 181 2.56 14.30 -1.84
CA LYS A 181 1.48 15.19 -2.27
C LYS A 181 0.88 14.70 -3.58
N ARG A 182 -0.41 14.33 -3.56
CA ARG A 182 -1.08 13.70 -4.71
C ARG A 182 -2.43 14.30 -5.10
N PHE A 183 -3.18 14.82 -4.13
CA PHE A 183 -4.59 15.14 -4.31
C PHE A 183 -4.92 16.63 -4.17
N ASN A 184 -3.97 17.47 -3.76
CA ASN A 184 -4.19 18.87 -3.38
C ASN A 184 -5.30 19.00 -2.30
N HIS A 185 -5.31 18.09 -1.33
CA HIS A 185 -6.26 18.02 -0.25
C HIS A 185 -5.74 18.77 0.99
N GLU A 186 -6.64 19.36 1.78
CA GLU A 186 -6.26 20.15 2.97
C GLU A 186 -5.48 19.38 4.03
N LEU A 187 -5.72 18.05 4.12
CA LEU A 187 -5.01 17.16 5.05
C LEU A 187 -3.67 16.64 4.50
N GLU A 188 -3.30 16.95 3.25
CA GLU A 188 -1.97 16.61 2.75
C GLU A 188 -0.90 17.49 3.41
N ALA A 189 0.31 16.91 3.57
CA ALA A 189 1.46 17.69 3.98
C ALA A 189 1.68 18.88 3.03
N GLN A 190 1.74 20.09 3.57
CA GLN A 190 1.86 21.30 2.77
C GLN A 190 3.30 21.62 2.38
N SER A 191 4.26 21.08 3.13
CA SER A 191 5.70 21.25 2.90
C SER A 191 6.45 19.99 3.30
N TYR A 192 7.72 19.92 2.90
CA TYR A 192 8.63 18.88 3.37
C TYR A 192 8.77 18.89 4.90
N ASP A 193 8.89 20.07 5.49
CA ASP A 193 8.99 20.23 6.94
C ASP A 193 7.73 19.74 7.67
N ASP A 194 6.54 19.95 7.10
CA ASP A 194 5.30 19.42 7.66
C ASP A 194 5.22 17.89 7.56
N ALA A 195 5.68 17.32 6.45
CA ALA A 195 5.78 15.88 6.30
C ALA A 195 6.81 15.29 7.28
N ASP A 196 8.00 15.88 7.34
CA ASP A 196 9.13 15.40 8.16
C ASP A 196 8.89 15.57 9.66
N SER A 197 8.20 16.63 10.08
CA SER A 197 7.90 16.91 11.49
C SER A 197 7.07 15.82 12.19
N LYS A 198 6.47 14.92 11.43
CA LYS A 198 5.70 13.78 11.97
C LYS A 198 6.57 12.53 12.22
N TYR A 199 7.84 12.56 11.80
CA TYR A 199 8.79 11.43 11.94
C TYR A 199 10.00 11.77 12.82
N THR A 200 10.13 13.00 13.26
CA THR A 200 11.16 13.48 14.18
C THR A 200 10.59 13.72 15.57
#